data_b4c0fbacb3e2a6a3862c0c7287601959
#
_entry.id   b4c0fbacb3e2a6a3862c0c7287601959
#
_cell.length_a   1.000
_cell.length_b   1.000
_cell.length_c   1.000
_cell.angle_alpha   90.00
_cell.angle_beta   90.00
_cell.angle_gamma   90.00
#
_symmetry.space_group_name_H-M   'P 1'
#
loop_
_entity.id
_entity.type
_entity.pdbx_description
1 polymer ?
#
loop_
_entity_poly.entity_id
_entity_poly.type
_entity_poly.pdbx_seq_one_letter_code
_entity_poly.pdbx_strand_id
1 'polypeptide(L)'
;MEYDEVVLGRRSIRGYLDKPVPKMLIRQVIEMAIRAPSSLNTQPWNFYAVSGDILDKIRQGNTERNLAGVPDSREFRSHGGYEGQHRERQIEIAKQLFSAMGIERHDKEGRQDWVLRGFRQFDAPVSIVVTYDRSIHGGDIAPFDCGA
;
A
#
# COMPACT_ATOMS: atom_id res chain seq x y z
N MET A 1 17.71 -15.47 -9.95
CA MET A 1 16.30 -15.26 -10.34
C MET A 1 16.33 -14.41 -11.59
N GLU A 2 15.78 -14.93 -12.66
CA GLU A 2 15.72 -14.22 -13.94
C GLU A 2 14.68 -13.10 -13.88
N TYR A 3 14.87 -12.07 -14.70
CA TYR A 3 13.97 -10.91 -14.74
C TYR A 3 12.50 -11.30 -14.98
N ASP A 4 12.26 -12.18 -15.92
CA ASP A 4 10.92 -12.67 -16.26
C ASP A 4 10.27 -13.42 -15.08
N GLU A 5 11.04 -14.18 -14.32
CA GLU A 5 10.54 -14.85 -13.11
C GLU A 5 10.06 -13.84 -12.06
N VAL A 6 10.79 -12.72 -11.89
CA VAL A 6 10.41 -11.65 -10.97
C VAL A 6 9.11 -10.99 -11.41
N VAL A 7 9.04 -10.60 -12.69
CA VAL A 7 7.88 -9.88 -13.23
C VAL A 7 6.63 -10.78 -13.24
N LEU A 8 6.75 -11.98 -13.77
CA LEU A 8 5.63 -12.92 -13.88
C LEU A 8 5.24 -13.54 -12.52
N GLY A 9 6.21 -13.66 -11.61
CA GLY A 9 6.00 -14.19 -10.27
C GLY A 9 5.39 -13.18 -9.28
N ARG A 10 5.40 -11.87 -9.58
CA ARG A 10 4.88 -10.84 -8.68
C ARG A 10 3.42 -11.10 -8.29
N ARG A 11 3.14 -11.01 -7.01
CA ARG A 11 1.79 -11.11 -6.42
C ARG A 11 1.55 -9.97 -5.44
N SER A 12 0.29 -9.61 -5.24
CA SER A 12 -0.12 -8.69 -4.16
C SER A 12 -0.28 -9.49 -2.87
N ILE A 13 0.79 -9.59 -2.10
CA ILE A 13 0.81 -10.33 -0.83
C ILE A 13 0.14 -9.47 0.24
N ARG A 14 -0.83 -10.07 0.96
CA ARG A 14 -1.62 -9.41 2.02
C ARG A 14 -1.78 -10.28 3.26
N GLY A 15 -0.83 -11.19 3.47
CA GLY A 15 -0.68 -12.00 4.66
C GLY A 15 0.81 -12.13 4.96
N TYR A 16 1.21 -11.80 6.16
CA TYR A 16 2.60 -11.77 6.57
C TYR A 16 2.80 -12.67 7.79
N LEU A 17 4.02 -13.16 7.95
CA LEU A 17 4.44 -13.86 9.15
C LEU A 17 4.75 -12.82 10.24
N ASP A 18 4.42 -13.16 11.48
CA ASP A 18 4.87 -12.42 12.66
C ASP A 18 6.35 -12.73 12.92
N LYS A 19 7.22 -12.18 12.06
CA LYS A 19 8.65 -12.41 12.12
C LYS A 19 9.38 -11.09 11.91
N PRO A 20 10.28 -10.70 12.84
CA PRO A 20 11.06 -9.49 12.69
C PRO A 20 11.86 -9.48 11.39
N VAL A 21 11.86 -8.34 10.71
CA VAL A 21 12.66 -8.13 9.50
C VAL A 21 14.00 -7.48 9.89
N PRO A 22 15.14 -8.08 9.52
CA PRO A 22 16.45 -7.51 9.82
C PRO A 22 16.62 -6.11 9.20
N LYS A 23 17.14 -5.14 9.95
CA LYS A 23 17.39 -3.78 9.46
C LYS A 23 18.24 -3.75 8.19
N MET A 24 19.21 -4.66 8.09
CA MET A 24 20.04 -4.78 6.90
C MET A 24 19.24 -5.12 5.66
N LEU A 25 18.24 -6.01 5.76
CA LEU A 25 17.38 -6.37 4.64
C LEU A 25 16.51 -5.17 4.21
N ILE A 26 15.98 -4.42 5.18
CA ILE A 26 15.20 -3.19 4.89
C ILE A 26 16.07 -2.19 4.15
N ARG A 27 17.33 -1.98 4.61
CA ARG A 27 18.28 -1.11 3.94
C ARG A 27 18.56 -1.56 2.50
N GLN A 28 18.82 -2.83 2.27
CA GLN A 28 19.05 -3.38 0.94
C GLN A 28 17.87 -3.14 0.00
N VAL A 29 16.63 -3.33 0.49
CA VAL A 29 15.42 -3.06 -0.31
C VAL A 29 15.35 -1.57 -0.69
N ILE A 30 15.61 -0.67 0.25
CA ILE A 30 15.60 0.78 -0.02
C ILE A 30 16.74 1.17 -0.99
N GLU A 31 17.95 0.63 -0.79
CA GLU A 31 19.09 0.86 -1.69
C GLU A 31 18.80 0.41 -3.14
N MET A 32 18.01 -0.64 -3.31
CA MET A 32 17.52 -1.04 -4.63
C MET A 32 16.43 -0.11 -5.15
N ALA A 33 15.48 0.26 -4.32
CA ALA A 33 14.37 1.14 -4.69
C ALA A 33 14.85 2.52 -5.18
N ILE A 34 15.85 3.10 -4.54
CA ILE A 34 16.42 4.40 -4.96
C ILE A 34 17.19 4.35 -6.29
N ARG A 35 17.32 3.17 -6.91
CA ARG A 35 17.84 3.04 -8.28
C ARG A 35 16.80 3.37 -9.35
N ALA A 36 15.53 3.55 -8.95
CA ALA A 36 14.48 4.01 -9.84
C ALA A 36 14.87 5.36 -10.48
N PRO A 37 14.52 5.60 -11.75
CA PRO A 37 14.73 6.89 -12.37
C PRO A 37 13.80 7.95 -11.76
N SER A 38 14.21 9.22 -11.82
CA SER A 38 13.36 10.34 -11.47
C SER A 38 13.54 11.50 -12.44
N SER A 39 12.54 12.35 -12.56
CA SER A 39 12.58 13.52 -13.41
C SER A 39 13.78 14.39 -13.06
N LEU A 40 14.65 14.67 -14.04
CA LEU A 40 15.89 15.45 -13.88
C LEU A 40 16.79 14.96 -12.74
N ASN A 41 16.66 13.68 -12.36
CA ASN A 41 17.37 13.09 -11.24
C ASN A 41 17.12 13.79 -9.89
N THR A 42 15.92 14.30 -9.68
CA THR A 42 15.56 15.03 -8.46
C THR A 42 15.46 14.16 -7.22
N GLN A 43 15.26 12.84 -7.40
CA GLN A 43 15.20 11.85 -6.31
C GLN A 43 14.31 12.32 -5.14
N PRO A 44 13.01 12.58 -5.40
CA PRO A 44 12.14 13.32 -4.48
C PRO A 44 11.73 12.53 -3.23
N TRP A 45 12.01 11.26 -3.20
CA TRP A 45 11.55 10.31 -2.18
C TRP A 45 12.26 10.44 -0.84
N ASN A 46 11.50 10.32 0.23
CA ASN A 46 11.99 10.04 1.57
C ASN A 46 11.37 8.73 2.05
N PHE A 47 12.16 7.86 2.67
CA PHE A 47 11.71 6.56 3.15
C PHE A 47 11.67 6.53 4.68
N TYR A 48 10.54 6.12 5.22
CA TYR A 48 10.35 5.90 6.65
C TYR A 48 9.99 4.43 6.88
N ALA A 49 10.95 3.65 7.35
CA ALA A 49 10.70 2.27 7.75
C ALA A 49 10.25 2.24 9.21
N VAL A 50 9.04 1.80 9.46
CA VAL A 50 8.41 1.75 10.79
C VAL A 50 8.10 0.32 11.21
N SER A 51 8.32 0.00 12.49
CA SER A 51 8.07 -1.31 13.07
C SER A 51 7.79 -1.20 14.58
N GLY A 52 7.38 -2.29 15.23
CA GLY A 52 7.11 -2.34 16.68
C GLY A 52 6.07 -1.31 17.12
N ASP A 53 6.23 -0.77 18.31
CA ASP A 53 5.25 0.11 18.98
C ASP A 53 4.80 1.30 18.12
N ILE A 54 5.69 1.85 17.27
CA ILE A 54 5.34 2.97 16.40
C ILE A 54 4.37 2.50 15.31
N LEU A 55 4.64 1.36 14.71
CA LEU A 55 3.76 0.77 13.70
C LEU A 55 2.41 0.38 14.31
N ASP A 56 2.40 -0.14 15.52
CA ASP A 56 1.16 -0.51 16.23
C ASP A 56 0.31 0.71 16.56
N LYS A 57 0.91 1.82 16.98
CA LYS A 57 0.20 3.10 17.17
C LYS A 57 -0.41 3.63 15.86
N ILE A 58 0.30 3.50 14.74
CA ILE A 58 -0.24 3.88 13.42
C ILE A 58 -1.44 3.02 13.05
N ARG A 59 -1.36 1.70 13.23
CA ARG A 59 -2.45 0.76 12.98
C ARG A 59 -3.67 1.06 13.82
N GLN A 60 -3.45 1.26 15.12
CA GLN A 60 -4.50 1.62 16.05
C GLN A 60 -5.20 2.90 15.63
N GLY A 61 -4.44 3.99 15.40
CA GLY A 61 -5.00 5.27 14.99
C GLY A 61 -5.75 5.19 13.66
N ASN A 62 -5.23 4.47 12.67
CA ASN A 62 -5.91 4.25 11.40
C ASN A 62 -7.23 3.49 11.56
N THR A 63 -7.24 2.45 12.39
CA THR A 63 -8.42 1.63 12.68
C THR A 63 -9.49 2.45 13.39
N GLU A 64 -9.12 3.16 14.46
CA GLU A 64 -10.02 4.00 15.24
C GLU A 64 -10.67 5.09 14.38
N ARG A 65 -9.88 5.80 13.57
CA ARG A 65 -10.38 6.84 12.67
C ARG A 65 -11.33 6.29 11.60
N ASN A 66 -11.02 5.12 11.04
CA ASN A 66 -11.91 4.49 10.07
C ASN A 66 -13.24 4.07 10.71
N LEU A 67 -13.21 3.44 11.88
CA LEU A 67 -14.42 3.04 12.60
C LEU A 67 -15.26 4.24 13.05
N ALA A 68 -14.62 5.34 13.40
CA ALA A 68 -15.28 6.59 13.75
C ALA A 68 -15.84 7.36 12.52
N GLY A 69 -15.64 6.85 11.30
CA GLY A 69 -16.10 7.51 10.08
C GLY A 69 -15.39 8.83 9.77
N VAL A 70 -14.18 9.01 10.29
CA VAL A 70 -13.39 10.23 9.99
C VAL A 70 -13.06 10.25 8.50
N PRO A 71 -13.42 11.32 7.78
CA PRO A 71 -13.11 11.45 6.37
C PRO A 71 -11.60 11.35 6.10
N ASP A 72 -11.24 10.74 4.97
CA ASP A 72 -9.86 10.75 4.53
C ASP A 72 -9.42 12.16 4.07
N SER A 73 -8.16 12.47 4.30
CA SER A 73 -7.51 13.69 3.82
C SER A 73 -6.50 13.31 2.74
N ARG A 74 -6.99 13.14 1.52
CA ARG A 74 -6.16 12.71 0.39
C ARG A 74 -5.34 13.87 -0.16
N GLU A 75 -4.07 13.64 -0.38
CA GLU A 75 -3.21 14.60 -1.07
C GLU A 75 -3.44 14.59 -2.59
N PHE A 76 -3.89 13.45 -3.13
CA PHE A 76 -4.25 13.30 -4.53
C PHE A 76 -5.75 13.20 -4.69
N ARG A 77 -6.28 13.81 -5.76
CA ARG A 77 -7.70 13.69 -6.06
C ARG A 77 -8.06 12.23 -6.28
N SER A 78 -9.11 11.79 -5.59
CA SER A 78 -9.74 10.53 -5.93
C SER A 78 -10.32 10.67 -7.33
N HIS A 79 -9.94 9.75 -8.23
CA HIS A 79 -10.74 9.54 -9.43
C HIS A 79 -12.16 9.13 -8.97
N GLY A 80 -13.19 9.53 -9.71
CA GLY A 80 -14.54 9.03 -9.55
C GLY A 80 -14.59 7.49 -9.64
N GLY A 81 -15.75 6.89 -9.54
CA GLY A 81 -15.88 5.44 -9.76
C GLY A 81 -15.35 5.01 -11.12
N TYR A 82 -14.89 3.77 -11.21
CA TYR A 82 -14.56 3.19 -12.50
C TYR A 82 -15.82 2.88 -13.30
N GLU A 83 -15.74 3.02 -14.63
CA GLU A 83 -16.83 2.73 -15.57
C GLU A 83 -16.38 1.70 -16.61
N GLY A 84 -17.35 1.15 -17.37
CA GLY A 84 -17.12 0.21 -18.46
C GLY A 84 -16.24 -0.97 -18.03
N GLN A 85 -15.31 -1.37 -18.89
CA GLN A 85 -14.42 -2.52 -18.69
C GLN A 85 -13.57 -2.41 -17.41
N HIS A 86 -13.21 -1.20 -16.99
CA HIS A 86 -12.46 -1.00 -15.75
C HIS A 86 -13.29 -1.38 -14.52
N ARG A 87 -14.58 -1.03 -14.54
CA ARG A 87 -15.53 -1.41 -13.50
C ARG A 87 -15.77 -2.92 -13.47
N GLU A 88 -15.88 -3.54 -14.63
CA GLU A 88 -16.05 -5.00 -14.74
C GLU A 88 -14.84 -5.74 -14.11
N ARG A 89 -13.63 -5.33 -14.45
CA ARG A 89 -12.39 -5.89 -13.86
C ARG A 89 -12.34 -5.71 -12.34
N GLN A 90 -12.76 -4.54 -11.85
CA GLN A 90 -12.83 -4.26 -10.41
C GLN A 90 -13.81 -5.20 -9.70
N ILE A 91 -14.98 -5.42 -10.30
CA ILE A 91 -16.00 -6.31 -9.73
C ILE A 91 -15.51 -7.76 -9.75
N GLU A 92 -14.90 -8.18 -10.84
CA GLU A 92 -14.43 -9.54 -11.01
C GLU A 92 -13.32 -9.89 -10.00
N ILE A 93 -12.32 -9.02 -9.85
CA ILE A 93 -11.25 -9.27 -8.86
C ILE A 93 -11.79 -9.25 -7.42
N ALA A 94 -12.79 -8.41 -7.12
CA ALA A 94 -13.43 -8.39 -5.81
C ALA A 94 -14.18 -9.70 -5.51
N LYS A 95 -14.89 -10.27 -6.51
CA LYS A 95 -15.57 -11.57 -6.38
C LYS A 95 -14.56 -12.69 -6.12
N GLN A 96 -13.49 -12.75 -6.91
CA GLN A 96 -12.43 -13.76 -6.76
C GLN A 96 -11.77 -13.67 -5.38
N LEU A 97 -11.44 -12.45 -4.93
CA LEU A 97 -10.83 -12.21 -3.63
C LEU A 97 -11.71 -12.66 -2.48
N PHE A 98 -12.95 -12.20 -2.44
CA PHE A 98 -13.88 -12.56 -1.36
C PHE A 98 -14.23 -14.04 -1.37
N SER A 99 -14.38 -14.65 -2.55
CA SER A 99 -14.58 -16.09 -2.69
C SER A 99 -13.38 -16.88 -2.11
N ALA A 100 -12.16 -16.48 -2.47
CA ALA A 100 -10.94 -17.12 -1.96
C ALA A 100 -10.77 -16.99 -0.44
N MET A 101 -11.38 -15.97 0.16
CA MET A 101 -11.36 -15.71 1.60
C MET A 101 -12.58 -16.30 2.34
N GLY A 102 -13.52 -16.94 1.65
CA GLY A 102 -14.76 -17.42 2.24
C GLY A 102 -15.69 -16.32 2.74
N ILE A 103 -15.57 -15.09 2.21
CA ILE A 103 -16.40 -13.94 2.60
C ILE A 103 -17.60 -13.84 1.65
N GLU A 104 -18.77 -14.14 2.17
CA GLU A 104 -20.01 -14.08 1.40
C GLU A 104 -20.45 -12.65 1.08
N ARG A 105 -21.31 -12.49 0.05
CA ARG A 105 -21.79 -11.17 -0.38
C ARG A 105 -22.55 -10.42 0.71
N HIS A 106 -23.27 -11.12 1.55
CA HIS A 106 -24.07 -10.55 2.65
C HIS A 106 -23.30 -10.42 3.96
N ASP A 107 -22.08 -10.97 4.04
CA ASP A 107 -21.22 -10.90 5.21
C ASP A 107 -20.58 -9.50 5.30
N LYS A 108 -21.31 -8.60 5.97
CA LYS A 108 -20.85 -7.22 6.18
C LYS A 108 -19.66 -7.15 7.12
N GLU A 109 -19.61 -7.99 8.10
CA GLU A 109 -18.59 -8.03 9.14
C GLU A 109 -17.26 -8.51 8.57
N GLY A 110 -17.23 -9.61 7.83
CA GLY A 110 -16.05 -10.09 7.14
C GLY A 110 -15.52 -9.09 6.10
N ARG A 111 -16.41 -8.38 5.40
CA ARG A 111 -16.03 -7.31 4.45
C ARG A 111 -15.43 -6.12 5.16
N GLN A 112 -15.98 -5.72 6.31
CA GLN A 112 -15.43 -4.63 7.11
C GLN A 112 -14.07 -5.00 7.68
N ASP A 113 -13.90 -6.22 8.20
CA ASP A 113 -12.59 -6.69 8.68
C ASP A 113 -11.56 -6.68 7.54
N TRP A 114 -11.94 -7.12 6.35
CA TRP A 114 -11.04 -7.04 5.19
C TRP A 114 -10.57 -5.61 4.90
N VAL A 115 -11.48 -4.63 4.95
CA VAL A 115 -11.13 -3.21 4.78
C VAL A 115 -10.18 -2.75 5.89
N LEU A 116 -10.49 -3.09 7.14
CA LEU A 116 -9.65 -2.74 8.29
C LEU A 116 -8.24 -3.36 8.21
N ARG A 117 -8.09 -4.54 7.63
CA ARG A 117 -6.77 -5.13 7.39
C ARG A 117 -5.87 -4.21 6.54
N GLY A 118 -6.42 -3.53 5.55
CA GLY A 118 -5.69 -2.51 4.78
C GLY A 118 -5.21 -1.35 5.67
N PHE A 119 -6.07 -0.86 6.55
CA PHE A 119 -5.72 0.21 7.50
C PHE A 119 -4.69 -0.25 8.55
N ARG A 120 -4.66 -1.54 8.89
CA ARG A 120 -3.61 -2.16 9.71
C ARG A 120 -2.36 -2.56 8.91
N GLN A 121 -2.31 -2.21 7.62
CA GLN A 121 -1.20 -2.58 6.71
C GLN A 121 -0.98 -4.10 6.66
N PHE A 122 -2.08 -4.85 6.67
CA PHE A 122 -2.13 -6.32 6.65
C PHE A 122 -1.29 -6.98 7.75
N ASP A 123 -1.13 -6.29 8.89
CA ASP A 123 -0.36 -6.73 10.05
C ASP A 123 1.11 -7.11 9.72
N ALA A 124 1.67 -6.47 8.69
CA ALA A 124 3.06 -6.69 8.28
C ALA A 124 4.05 -6.23 9.36
N PRO A 125 5.13 -6.96 9.66
CA PRO A 125 6.06 -6.63 10.74
C PRO A 125 6.82 -5.32 10.53
N VAL A 126 6.89 -4.85 9.29
CA VAL A 126 7.48 -3.56 8.90
C VAL A 126 6.61 -2.91 7.84
N SER A 127 6.45 -1.60 7.93
CA SER A 127 5.87 -0.78 6.85
C SER A 127 6.88 0.25 6.40
N ILE A 128 6.98 0.46 5.09
CA ILE A 128 7.80 1.52 4.51
C ILE A 128 6.84 2.58 3.94
N VAL A 129 6.92 3.79 4.49
CA VAL A 129 6.16 4.95 4.01
C VAL A 129 7.09 5.77 3.13
N VAL A 130 6.69 5.99 1.88
CA VAL A 130 7.41 6.84 0.94
C VAL A 130 6.73 8.19 0.90
N THR A 131 7.49 9.26 1.07
CA THR A 131 7.00 10.63 1.02
C THR A 131 7.89 11.49 0.13
N TYR A 132 7.42 12.66 -0.23
CA TYR A 132 8.22 13.70 -0.91
C TYR A 132 7.97 15.06 -0.25
N ASP A 133 8.90 16.00 -0.47
CA ASP A 133 8.78 17.35 0.08
C ASP A 133 7.72 18.15 -0.67
N ARG A 134 6.83 18.82 0.06
CA ARG A 134 5.79 19.69 -0.51
C ARG A 134 6.32 20.91 -1.25
N SER A 135 7.58 21.28 -1.04
CA SER A 135 8.23 22.35 -1.80
C SER A 135 8.53 21.98 -3.26
N ILE A 136 8.48 20.67 -3.58
CA ILE A 136 8.63 20.18 -4.94
C ILE A 136 7.31 20.48 -5.68
N HIS A 137 7.25 21.65 -6.29
CA HIS A 137 6.13 22.08 -7.11
C HIS A 137 6.27 21.50 -8.52
N GLY A 138 5.22 20.95 -9.08
CA GLY A 138 5.25 20.44 -10.45
C GLY A 138 4.21 19.37 -10.73
N GLY A 139 3.06 19.43 -10.08
CA GLY A 139 1.97 18.48 -10.32
C GLY A 139 2.28 17.08 -9.84
N ASP A 140 1.99 16.07 -10.68
CA ASP A 140 2.03 14.66 -10.30
C ASP A 140 3.40 13.97 -10.54
N ILE A 141 4.45 14.73 -10.90
CA ILE A 141 5.77 14.16 -11.27
C ILE A 141 6.45 13.53 -10.05
N ALA A 142 6.54 14.23 -8.91
CA ALA A 142 7.19 13.69 -7.72
C ALA A 142 6.47 12.46 -7.15
N PRO A 143 5.12 12.45 -7.04
CA PRO A 143 4.40 11.22 -6.69
C PRO A 143 4.60 10.08 -7.70
N PHE A 144 4.65 10.37 -8.99
CA PHE A 144 4.93 9.36 -10.02
C PHE A 144 6.32 8.75 -9.84
N ASP A 145 7.36 9.59 -9.66
CA ASP A 145 8.73 9.16 -9.39
C ASP A 145 8.83 8.32 -8.10
N CYS A 146 8.06 8.67 -7.06
CA CYS A 146 7.98 7.87 -5.83
C CYS A 146 7.29 6.51 -6.02
N GLY A 147 6.46 6.38 -7.04
CA GLY A 147 5.76 5.14 -7.38
C GLY A 147 6.55 4.20 -8.30
N ALA A 148 7.59 4.70 -8.94
CA ALA A 148 8.43 3.92 -9.86
C ALA A 148 9.36 2.96 -9.10
#